data_b37218139c40d2a64a5a613fcddd5311
#
_entry.id   b37218139c40d2a64a5a613fcddd5311
#
_cell.length_a   1.000
_cell.length_b   1.000
_cell.length_c   1.000
_cell.angle_alpha   90.00
_cell.angle_beta   90.00
_cell.angle_gamma   90.00
#
_symmetry.space_group_name_H-M   'P 1'
#
loop_
_entity.id
_entity.type
_entity.pdbx_description
1 polymer ?
#
loop_
_entity_poly.entity_id
_entity_poly.type
_entity_poly.pdbx_seq_one_letter_code
_entity_poly.pdbx_strand_id
1 'polypeptide(L)'
;MGKSGTYEKLTAWLQLSRPPFHTVGVLPFFLGTFLAWRLAGVFNGAVFLLGATAVVLIMLSTYHSGEYFDFREDEISQRCFKSRFAGGSGVFQAGILPRQVSLWSSIITLGLAGIIGITLQFHFHTGPYTFILGFLGAFPGFFYSTRPIRLVERGFGELFIGFCYGWLPVAAAFYIQRGYVDPLIHWISVPIGCTIFNVILLNEFPDYPADKTVGKKNLLVRLGEKRGMALYSSISLLTWIAVVLSITRGVPLRLIYFWLPFAVISAWITTMMMMGKYENRRTLERLCGLNIAVNLGTTASYMLAFL
;
A
#
# COMPACT_ATOMS: atom_id res chain seq x y z
N MET A 1 13.53 34.44 -8.79
CA MET A 1 13.44 32.99 -8.98
C MET A 1 14.84 32.41 -8.97
N GLY A 2 15.34 31.95 -7.81
CA GLY A 2 16.64 31.26 -7.68
C GLY A 2 16.59 29.94 -8.46
N LYS A 3 17.64 29.64 -9.25
CA LYS A 3 17.77 28.32 -9.88
C LYS A 3 17.93 27.29 -8.78
N SER A 4 16.89 26.46 -8.52
CA SER A 4 17.03 25.33 -7.63
C SER A 4 18.17 24.45 -8.17
N GLY A 5 19.14 24.08 -7.33
CA GLY A 5 20.29 23.30 -7.76
C GLY A 5 19.87 21.90 -8.22
N THR A 6 20.68 21.24 -9.02
CA THR A 6 20.42 19.86 -9.50
C THR A 6 20.16 18.90 -8.35
N TYR A 7 20.86 19.07 -7.22
CA TYR A 7 20.67 18.30 -6.00
C TYR A 7 19.27 18.48 -5.38
N GLU A 8 18.75 19.72 -5.34
CA GLU A 8 17.43 20.03 -4.82
C GLU A 8 16.33 19.36 -5.66
N LYS A 9 16.47 19.38 -6.99
CA LYS A 9 15.54 18.68 -7.90
C LYS A 9 15.59 17.18 -7.73
N LEU A 10 16.77 16.59 -7.58
CA LEU A 10 16.92 15.14 -7.33
C LEU A 10 16.25 14.74 -6.01
N THR A 11 16.47 15.50 -4.95
CA THR A 11 15.82 15.28 -3.65
C THR A 11 14.31 15.40 -3.76
N ALA A 12 13.79 16.37 -4.51
CA ALA A 12 12.37 16.54 -4.77
C ALA A 12 11.78 15.32 -5.50
N TRP A 13 12.47 14.78 -6.51
CA TRP A 13 12.03 13.54 -7.19
C TRP A 13 11.98 12.35 -6.25
N LEU A 14 12.97 12.17 -5.37
CA LEU A 14 12.95 11.11 -4.36
C LEU A 14 11.79 11.28 -3.40
N GLN A 15 11.48 12.51 -2.97
CA GLN A 15 10.33 12.78 -2.11
C GLN A 15 9.00 12.46 -2.78
N LEU A 16 8.82 12.87 -4.05
CA LEU A 16 7.64 12.55 -4.86
C LEU A 16 7.44 11.04 -5.03
N SER A 17 8.54 10.31 -5.21
CA SER A 17 8.53 8.86 -5.43
C SER A 17 8.22 8.06 -4.16
N ARG A 18 8.30 8.67 -2.97
CA ARG A 18 7.99 8.05 -1.67
C ARG A 18 8.62 6.66 -1.46
N PRO A 19 9.96 6.47 -1.61
CA PRO A 19 10.61 5.17 -1.60
C PRO A 19 10.25 4.26 -0.42
N PRO A 20 10.13 4.75 0.84
CA PRO A 20 9.77 3.89 1.96
C PRO A 20 8.39 3.21 1.80
N PHE A 21 7.45 3.86 1.11
CA PHE A 21 6.11 3.29 0.91
C PHE A 21 6.06 2.21 -0.17
N HIS A 22 7.09 2.09 -1.04
CA HIS A 22 7.15 0.98 -2.00
C HIS A 22 7.27 -0.38 -1.30
N THR A 23 7.84 -0.43 -0.09
CA THR A 23 8.02 -1.68 0.65
C THR A 23 6.69 -2.38 0.93
N VAL A 24 5.59 -1.65 1.15
CA VAL A 24 4.28 -2.25 1.45
C VAL A 24 3.63 -2.96 0.25
N GLY A 25 4.07 -2.68 -0.97
CA GLY A 25 3.61 -3.39 -2.19
C GLY A 25 4.63 -4.41 -2.69
N VAL A 26 5.92 -4.06 -2.63
CA VAL A 26 7.00 -4.92 -3.13
C VAL A 26 7.21 -6.14 -2.22
N LEU A 27 7.12 -6.00 -0.90
CA LEU A 27 7.33 -7.12 0.02
C LEU A 27 6.25 -8.22 -0.12
N PRO A 28 4.94 -7.92 -0.25
CA PRO A 28 3.95 -8.94 -0.59
C PRO A 28 4.19 -9.62 -1.94
N PHE A 29 4.68 -8.87 -2.94
CA PHE A 29 5.06 -9.47 -4.23
C PHE A 29 6.25 -10.44 -4.08
N PHE A 30 7.27 -10.08 -3.29
CA PHE A 30 8.35 -10.99 -2.91
C PHE A 30 7.82 -12.24 -2.22
N LEU A 31 6.90 -12.10 -1.26
CA LEU A 31 6.26 -13.23 -0.58
C LEU A 31 5.60 -14.17 -1.57
N GLY A 32 4.83 -13.67 -2.55
CA GLY A 32 4.17 -14.50 -3.55
C GLY A 32 5.16 -15.29 -4.41
N THR A 33 6.25 -14.65 -4.86
CA THR A 33 7.34 -15.33 -5.59
C THR A 33 8.06 -16.35 -4.72
N PHE A 34 8.36 -16.01 -3.47
CA PHE A 34 8.98 -16.91 -2.51
C PHE A 34 8.12 -18.15 -2.25
N LEU A 35 6.81 -17.97 -2.12
CA LEU A 35 5.88 -19.10 -1.95
C LEU A 35 5.79 -19.97 -3.21
N ALA A 36 5.86 -19.40 -4.42
CA ALA A 36 5.94 -20.17 -5.65
C ALA A 36 7.19 -21.06 -5.67
N TRP A 37 8.31 -20.54 -5.20
CA TRP A 37 9.54 -21.33 -5.05
C TRP A 37 9.41 -22.40 -3.96
N ARG A 38 8.92 -22.05 -2.77
CA ARG A 38 8.86 -22.99 -1.62
C ARG A 38 7.81 -24.09 -1.77
N LEU A 39 6.63 -23.77 -2.30
CA LEU A 39 5.51 -24.71 -2.42
C LEU A 39 5.56 -25.53 -3.71
N ALA A 40 6.17 -24.99 -4.75
CA ALA A 40 6.09 -25.59 -6.08
C ALA A 40 7.46 -25.75 -6.79
N GLY A 41 8.57 -25.38 -6.13
CA GLY A 41 9.93 -25.53 -6.68
C GLY A 41 10.25 -24.65 -7.89
N VAL A 42 9.42 -23.62 -8.18
CA VAL A 42 9.58 -22.81 -9.41
C VAL A 42 10.01 -21.39 -9.07
N PHE A 43 11.12 -20.97 -9.69
CA PHE A 43 11.61 -19.61 -9.64
C PHE A 43 12.21 -19.19 -10.98
N ASN A 44 11.63 -18.19 -11.62
CA ASN A 44 12.18 -17.53 -12.79
C ASN A 44 12.59 -16.09 -12.42
N GLY A 45 13.90 -15.84 -12.37
CA GLY A 45 14.45 -14.55 -11.95
C GLY A 45 14.10 -13.39 -12.88
N ALA A 46 14.01 -13.62 -14.20
CA ALA A 46 13.61 -12.58 -15.16
C ALA A 46 12.15 -12.18 -14.97
N VAL A 47 11.24 -13.15 -14.83
CA VAL A 47 9.82 -12.93 -14.54
C VAL A 47 9.64 -12.18 -13.20
N PHE A 48 10.41 -12.59 -12.18
CA PHE A 48 10.41 -11.92 -10.88
C PHE A 48 10.83 -10.43 -10.99
N LEU A 49 11.96 -10.14 -11.65
CA LEU A 49 12.48 -8.78 -11.77
C LEU A 49 11.52 -7.88 -12.57
N LEU A 50 10.99 -8.38 -13.68
CA LEU A 50 10.01 -7.65 -14.48
C LEU A 50 8.72 -7.40 -13.68
N GLY A 51 8.21 -8.41 -13.00
CA GLY A 51 7.00 -8.27 -12.18
C GLY A 51 7.18 -7.28 -11.02
N ALA A 52 8.31 -7.36 -10.29
CA ALA A 52 8.64 -6.41 -9.22
C ALA A 52 8.78 -4.99 -9.76
N THR A 53 9.41 -4.82 -10.93
CA THR A 53 9.52 -3.52 -11.61
C THR A 53 8.14 -2.98 -11.99
N ALA A 54 7.24 -3.82 -12.52
CA ALA A 54 5.87 -3.42 -12.84
C ALA A 54 5.11 -2.95 -11.59
N VAL A 55 5.24 -3.64 -10.46
CA VAL A 55 4.64 -3.22 -9.18
C VAL A 55 5.16 -1.84 -8.77
N VAL A 56 6.48 -1.61 -8.81
CA VAL A 56 7.08 -0.29 -8.49
C VAL A 56 6.56 0.79 -9.44
N LEU A 57 6.45 0.52 -10.74
CA LEU A 57 5.96 1.47 -11.72
C LEU A 57 4.48 1.83 -11.52
N ILE A 58 3.64 0.84 -11.18
CA ILE A 58 2.22 1.07 -10.83
C ILE A 58 2.13 1.93 -9.56
N MET A 59 2.94 1.66 -8.54
CA MET A 59 2.97 2.46 -7.31
C MET A 59 3.45 3.89 -7.58
N LEU A 60 4.50 4.07 -8.39
CA LEU A 60 4.94 5.40 -8.83
C LEU A 60 3.82 6.15 -9.55
N SER A 61 3.10 5.48 -10.46
CA SER A 61 1.94 6.07 -11.13
C SER A 61 0.88 6.53 -10.13
N THR A 62 0.56 5.70 -9.13
CA THR A 62 -0.40 6.02 -8.07
C THR A 62 0.03 7.24 -7.25
N TYR A 63 1.28 7.28 -6.78
CA TYR A 63 1.78 8.40 -5.97
C TYR A 63 1.83 9.71 -6.77
N HIS A 64 2.34 9.64 -8.00
CA HIS A 64 2.42 10.82 -8.85
C HIS A 64 1.05 11.34 -9.28
N SER A 65 0.06 10.47 -9.57
CA SER A 65 -1.31 10.92 -9.82
C SER A 65 -1.92 11.58 -8.58
N GLY A 66 -1.71 10.99 -7.40
CA GLY A 66 -2.13 11.58 -6.12
C GLY A 66 -1.57 12.99 -5.91
N GLU A 67 -0.25 13.17 -6.01
CA GLU A 67 0.41 14.49 -5.88
C GLU A 67 -0.15 15.54 -6.86
N TYR A 68 -0.60 15.12 -8.06
CA TYR A 68 -1.23 16.02 -9.02
C TYR A 68 -2.68 16.37 -8.65
N PHE A 69 -3.50 15.38 -8.33
CA PHE A 69 -4.94 15.59 -8.14
C PHE A 69 -5.31 16.05 -6.74
N ASP A 70 -4.55 15.67 -5.70
CA ASP A 70 -4.81 16.03 -4.31
C ASP A 70 -4.01 17.29 -3.85
N PHE A 71 -3.42 18.04 -4.78
CA PHE A 71 -2.57 19.22 -4.50
C PHE A 71 -3.19 20.21 -3.50
N ARG A 72 -4.48 20.51 -3.65
CA ARG A 72 -5.18 21.49 -2.82
C ARG A 72 -5.43 20.95 -1.41
N GLU A 73 -5.80 19.71 -1.30
CA GLU A 73 -6.02 19.00 -0.04
C GLU A 73 -4.69 18.90 0.72
N ASP A 74 -3.63 18.50 0.03
CA ASP A 74 -2.28 18.39 0.60
C ASP A 74 -1.74 19.74 1.08
N GLU A 75 -1.99 20.84 0.36
CA GLU A 75 -1.61 22.18 0.78
C GLU A 75 -2.25 22.55 2.12
N ILE A 76 -3.53 22.27 2.30
CA ILE A 76 -4.26 22.54 3.54
C ILE A 76 -3.77 21.62 4.66
N SER A 77 -3.59 20.32 4.36
CA SER A 77 -3.08 19.34 5.33
C SER A 77 -1.72 19.76 5.88
N GLN A 78 -0.79 20.17 5.02
CA GLN A 78 0.54 20.65 5.44
C GLN A 78 0.51 21.88 6.32
N ARG A 79 -0.47 22.77 6.14
CA ARG A 79 -0.67 23.93 7.00
C ARG A 79 -1.27 23.57 8.37
N CYS A 80 -2.18 22.57 8.39
CA CYS A 80 -2.84 22.12 9.61
C CYS A 80 -1.94 21.19 10.45
N PHE A 81 -1.38 20.15 9.79
CA PHE A 81 -0.57 19.14 10.43
C PHE A 81 0.39 18.48 9.45
N LYS A 82 1.66 18.85 9.49
CA LYS A 82 2.68 18.21 8.65
C LYS A 82 3.00 16.82 9.20
N SER A 83 2.43 15.78 8.60
CA SER A 83 2.72 14.38 8.90
C SER A 83 3.75 13.81 7.92
N ARG A 84 4.54 12.81 8.37
CA ARG A 84 5.43 12.03 7.49
C ARG A 84 4.67 10.96 6.70
N PHE A 85 3.44 10.66 7.10
CA PHE A 85 2.64 9.55 6.60
C PHE A 85 1.43 10.01 5.78
N ALA A 86 1.11 11.30 5.80
CA ALA A 86 -0.06 11.90 5.20
C ALA A 86 0.27 13.28 4.60
N GLY A 87 -0.63 13.87 3.79
CA GLY A 87 -0.54 15.27 3.34
C GLY A 87 0.45 15.56 2.21
N GLY A 88 0.67 14.65 1.28
CA GLY A 88 1.52 14.87 0.12
C GLY A 88 3.01 15.07 0.44
N SER A 89 3.84 15.23 -0.60
CA SER A 89 5.30 15.42 -0.46
C SER A 89 5.70 16.86 -0.11
N GLY A 90 4.86 17.83 -0.46
CA GLY A 90 5.17 19.26 -0.31
C GLY A 90 6.05 19.86 -1.43
N VAL A 91 6.52 19.07 -2.36
CA VAL A 91 7.45 19.51 -3.43
C VAL A 91 6.84 20.59 -4.33
N PHE A 92 5.56 20.41 -4.67
CA PHE A 92 4.86 21.36 -5.54
C PHE A 92 4.45 22.62 -4.81
N GLN A 93 4.09 22.52 -3.53
CA GLN A 93 3.78 23.65 -2.67
C GLN A 93 5.03 24.53 -2.43
N ALA A 94 6.22 23.90 -2.39
CA ALA A 94 7.50 24.59 -2.32
C ALA A 94 7.94 25.22 -3.66
N GLY A 95 7.25 24.96 -4.78
CA GLY A 95 7.58 25.49 -6.10
C GLY A 95 8.88 24.94 -6.71
N ILE A 96 9.39 23.78 -6.22
CA ILE A 96 10.65 23.19 -6.68
C ILE A 96 10.50 22.58 -8.09
N LEU A 97 9.36 21.94 -8.35
CA LEU A 97 9.01 21.33 -9.62
C LEU A 97 7.62 21.78 -10.08
N PRO A 98 7.37 21.87 -11.40
CA PRO A 98 6.03 22.15 -11.91
C PRO A 98 5.13 20.93 -11.74
N ARG A 99 3.88 21.15 -11.31
CA ARG A 99 2.89 20.11 -11.00
C ARG A 99 2.63 19.14 -12.16
N GLN A 100 2.67 19.63 -13.40
CA GLN A 100 2.44 18.83 -14.61
C GLN A 100 3.44 17.67 -14.76
N VAL A 101 4.65 17.83 -14.21
CA VAL A 101 5.68 16.77 -14.23
C VAL A 101 5.18 15.51 -13.55
N SER A 102 4.42 15.66 -12.44
CA SER A 102 3.84 14.50 -11.73
C SER A 102 2.82 13.75 -12.58
N LEU A 103 1.92 14.46 -13.27
CA LEU A 103 0.94 13.84 -14.15
C LEU A 103 1.61 13.04 -15.28
N TRP A 104 2.59 13.66 -15.97
CA TRP A 104 3.31 12.96 -17.02
C TRP A 104 4.10 11.76 -16.52
N SER A 105 4.76 11.91 -15.38
CA SER A 105 5.44 10.79 -14.73
C SER A 105 4.50 9.63 -14.43
N SER A 106 3.29 9.93 -13.91
CA SER A 106 2.25 8.93 -13.65
C SER A 106 1.84 8.18 -14.91
N ILE A 107 1.59 8.89 -16.02
CA ILE A 107 1.17 8.28 -17.29
C ILE A 107 2.30 7.42 -17.89
N ILE A 108 3.53 7.94 -17.88
CA ILE A 108 4.69 7.21 -18.42
C ILE A 108 4.95 5.93 -17.62
N THR A 109 4.96 6.01 -16.29
CA THR A 109 5.20 4.83 -15.46
C THR A 109 4.09 3.80 -15.61
N LEU A 110 2.83 4.22 -15.76
CA LEU A 110 1.72 3.32 -16.04
C LEU A 110 1.86 2.65 -17.41
N GLY A 111 2.25 3.39 -18.46
CA GLY A 111 2.51 2.86 -19.79
C GLY A 111 3.64 1.82 -19.80
N LEU A 112 4.74 2.12 -19.09
CA LEU A 112 5.87 1.18 -18.93
C LEU A 112 5.45 -0.10 -18.18
N ALA A 113 4.64 0.02 -17.13
CA ALA A 113 4.08 -1.15 -16.44
C ALA A 113 3.20 -1.99 -17.39
N GLY A 114 2.41 -1.35 -18.25
CA GLY A 114 1.62 -2.04 -19.28
C GLY A 114 2.48 -2.81 -20.28
N ILE A 115 3.58 -2.21 -20.76
CA ILE A 115 4.55 -2.89 -21.65
C ILE A 115 5.15 -4.12 -20.97
N ILE A 116 5.54 -3.99 -19.69
CA ILE A 116 6.05 -5.13 -18.92
C ILE A 116 4.99 -6.22 -18.78
N GLY A 117 3.72 -5.87 -18.51
CA GLY A 117 2.62 -6.82 -18.43
C GLY A 117 2.41 -7.60 -19.73
N ILE A 118 2.47 -6.92 -20.88
CA ILE A 118 2.42 -7.53 -22.22
C ILE A 118 3.63 -8.46 -22.41
N THR A 119 4.84 -8.02 -22.05
CA THR A 119 6.06 -8.82 -22.17
C THR A 119 5.97 -10.09 -21.32
N LEU A 120 5.51 -9.97 -20.06
CA LEU A 120 5.31 -11.13 -19.18
C LEU A 120 4.32 -12.13 -19.76
N GLN A 121 3.17 -11.65 -20.25
CA GLN A 121 2.12 -12.55 -20.77
C GLN A 121 2.51 -13.23 -22.08
N PHE A 122 3.04 -12.48 -23.04
CA PHE A 122 3.22 -12.96 -24.42
C PHE A 122 4.63 -13.46 -24.72
N HIS A 123 5.69 -12.87 -24.12
CA HIS A 123 7.06 -13.33 -24.34
C HIS A 123 7.48 -14.39 -23.30
N PHE A 124 7.15 -14.18 -22.04
CA PHE A 124 7.46 -15.16 -20.97
C PHE A 124 6.37 -16.21 -20.76
N HIS A 125 5.24 -16.12 -21.45
CA HIS A 125 4.11 -17.06 -21.38
C HIS A 125 3.64 -17.35 -19.95
N THR A 126 3.58 -16.31 -19.09
CA THR A 126 3.23 -16.43 -17.67
C THR A 126 1.75 -16.77 -17.43
N GLY A 127 0.95 -16.80 -18.46
CA GLY A 127 -0.46 -17.22 -18.45
C GLY A 127 -1.45 -16.10 -18.79
N PRO A 128 -2.70 -16.46 -19.17
CA PRO A 128 -3.68 -15.52 -19.73
C PRO A 128 -4.17 -14.45 -18.74
N TYR A 129 -4.07 -14.68 -17.44
CA TYR A 129 -4.53 -13.73 -16.42
C TYR A 129 -3.46 -12.72 -15.99
N THR A 130 -2.23 -12.79 -16.50
CA THR A 130 -1.14 -11.87 -16.13
C THR A 130 -1.51 -10.42 -16.35
N PHE A 131 -2.01 -10.08 -17.53
CA PHE A 131 -2.43 -8.71 -17.85
C PHE A 131 -3.65 -8.27 -17.03
N ILE A 132 -4.59 -9.18 -16.78
CA ILE A 132 -5.78 -8.92 -15.96
C ILE A 132 -5.37 -8.60 -14.52
N LEU A 133 -4.46 -9.37 -13.92
CA LEU A 133 -3.95 -9.11 -12.57
C LEU A 133 -3.21 -7.77 -12.50
N GLY A 134 -2.39 -7.46 -13.51
CA GLY A 134 -1.75 -6.16 -13.64
C GLY A 134 -2.75 -5.00 -13.73
N PHE A 135 -3.80 -5.15 -14.54
CA PHE A 135 -4.86 -4.17 -14.70
C PHE A 135 -5.66 -3.94 -13.41
N LEU A 136 -5.94 -5.01 -12.65
CA LEU A 136 -6.61 -4.93 -11.35
C LEU A 136 -5.82 -4.13 -10.30
N GLY A 137 -4.51 -3.99 -10.45
CA GLY A 137 -3.69 -3.10 -9.63
C GLY A 137 -3.53 -1.70 -10.22
N ALA A 138 -3.28 -1.63 -11.52
CA ALA A 138 -3.02 -0.39 -12.24
C ALA A 138 -4.26 0.54 -12.27
N PHE A 139 -5.44 -0.01 -12.54
CA PHE A 139 -6.67 0.75 -12.64
C PHE A 139 -7.07 1.41 -11.30
N PRO A 140 -7.23 0.68 -10.19
CA PRO A 140 -7.53 1.31 -8.91
C PRO A 140 -6.40 2.23 -8.44
N GLY A 141 -5.14 1.88 -8.69
CA GLY A 141 -3.99 2.71 -8.33
C GLY A 141 -4.03 4.06 -9.01
N PHE A 142 -4.19 4.11 -10.34
CA PHE A 142 -4.27 5.36 -11.09
C PHE A 142 -5.53 6.17 -10.74
N PHE A 143 -6.70 5.52 -10.65
CA PHE A 143 -7.97 6.17 -10.36
C PHE A 143 -8.24 6.36 -8.85
N TYR A 144 -7.25 6.09 -7.99
CA TYR A 144 -7.40 6.34 -6.56
C TYR A 144 -7.70 7.82 -6.30
N SER A 145 -6.89 8.73 -6.82
CA SER A 145 -7.08 10.19 -6.75
C SER A 145 -7.54 10.81 -8.06
N THR A 146 -7.38 10.12 -9.20
CA THR A 146 -7.63 10.68 -10.54
C THR A 146 -9.11 10.79 -10.86
N ARG A 147 -9.51 11.97 -11.34
CA ARG A 147 -10.88 12.20 -11.87
C ARG A 147 -11.08 11.49 -13.21
N PRO A 148 -12.30 11.04 -13.55
CA PRO A 148 -13.58 11.29 -12.86
C PRO A 148 -13.91 10.28 -11.75
N ILE A 149 -13.18 9.15 -11.61
CA ILE A 149 -13.54 8.06 -10.70
C ILE A 149 -13.25 8.43 -9.25
N ARG A 150 -12.00 8.81 -8.93
CA ARG A 150 -11.55 9.29 -7.63
C ARG A 150 -12.00 8.38 -6.47
N LEU A 151 -11.49 7.15 -6.44
CA LEU A 151 -11.90 6.10 -5.49
C LEU A 151 -11.79 6.52 -4.03
N VAL A 152 -10.80 7.35 -3.70
CA VAL A 152 -10.61 7.90 -2.35
C VAL A 152 -11.84 8.65 -1.83
N GLU A 153 -12.65 9.25 -2.70
CA GLU A 153 -13.88 9.96 -2.31
C GLU A 153 -15.12 9.07 -2.32
N ARG A 154 -15.02 7.82 -2.74
CA ARG A 154 -16.16 6.92 -2.85
C ARG A 154 -16.44 6.14 -1.56
N GLY A 155 -15.52 6.17 -0.57
CA GLY A 155 -15.59 5.39 0.67
C GLY A 155 -15.22 3.92 0.50
N PHE A 156 -14.65 3.55 -0.66
CA PHE A 156 -14.12 2.23 -0.97
C PHE A 156 -12.61 2.25 -1.23
N GLY A 157 -11.98 3.43 -1.17
CA GLY A 157 -10.55 3.60 -1.44
C GLY A 157 -9.69 2.68 -0.57
N GLU A 158 -9.98 2.63 0.72
CA GLU A 158 -9.27 1.85 1.73
C GLU A 158 -9.41 0.34 1.48
N LEU A 159 -10.58 -0.12 1.00
CA LEU A 159 -10.80 -1.50 0.61
C LEU A 159 -9.97 -1.87 -0.63
N PHE A 160 -9.93 -0.99 -1.64
CA PHE A 160 -9.07 -1.19 -2.80
C PHE A 160 -7.58 -1.21 -2.42
N ILE A 161 -7.13 -0.37 -1.48
CA ILE A 161 -5.76 -0.43 -0.95
C ILE A 161 -5.53 -1.78 -0.27
N GLY A 162 -6.45 -2.24 0.58
CA GLY A 162 -6.38 -3.56 1.21
C GLY A 162 -6.23 -4.70 0.20
N PHE A 163 -6.95 -4.64 -0.92
CA PHE A 163 -6.88 -5.60 -2.01
C PHE A 163 -5.57 -5.48 -2.80
N CYS A 164 -5.23 -4.26 -3.27
CA CYS A 164 -4.10 -4.00 -4.17
C CYS A 164 -2.73 -4.19 -3.52
N TYR A 165 -2.62 -4.05 -2.20
CA TYR A 165 -1.37 -4.22 -1.45
C TYR A 165 -1.37 -5.48 -0.57
N GLY A 166 -2.53 -6.13 -0.39
CA GLY A 166 -2.68 -7.38 0.35
C GLY A 166 -2.69 -8.59 -0.57
N TRP A 167 -3.88 -8.89 -1.13
CA TRP A 167 -4.07 -10.10 -1.91
C TRP A 167 -3.39 -10.05 -3.28
N LEU A 168 -3.57 -8.97 -4.01
CA LEU A 168 -3.19 -8.89 -5.41
C LEU A 168 -1.69 -9.11 -5.68
N PRO A 169 -0.73 -8.45 -4.97
CA PRO A 169 0.68 -8.64 -5.26
C PRO A 169 1.17 -10.05 -4.91
N VAL A 170 0.65 -10.67 -3.85
CA VAL A 170 0.99 -12.06 -3.49
C VAL A 170 0.47 -13.03 -4.54
N ALA A 171 -0.80 -12.89 -4.93
CA ALA A 171 -1.45 -13.73 -5.93
C ALA A 171 -0.83 -13.55 -7.33
N ALA A 172 -0.58 -12.31 -7.76
CA ALA A 172 0.03 -12.01 -9.04
C ALA A 172 1.47 -12.57 -9.15
N ALA A 173 2.28 -12.38 -8.09
CA ALA A 173 3.63 -12.90 -8.05
C ALA A 173 3.67 -14.43 -8.11
N PHE A 174 2.80 -15.10 -7.36
CA PHE A 174 2.67 -16.56 -7.42
C PHE A 174 2.19 -17.02 -8.81
N TYR A 175 1.16 -16.34 -9.35
CA TYR A 175 0.57 -16.66 -10.64
C TYR A 175 1.56 -16.57 -11.79
N ILE A 176 2.33 -15.47 -11.90
CA ILE A 176 3.28 -15.30 -13.02
C ILE A 176 4.43 -16.30 -12.98
N GLN A 177 4.70 -16.92 -11.83
CA GLN A 177 5.67 -17.99 -11.69
C GLN A 177 5.08 -19.37 -12.05
N ARG A 178 3.76 -19.59 -11.82
CA ARG A 178 3.14 -20.92 -11.83
C ARG A 178 1.99 -21.09 -12.84
N GLY A 179 1.36 -20.01 -13.31
CA GLY A 179 0.16 -20.06 -14.17
C GLY A 179 -1.16 -20.32 -13.43
N TYR A 180 -1.14 -20.48 -12.09
CA TYR A 180 -2.32 -20.60 -11.22
C TYR A 180 -2.05 -19.94 -9.87
N VAL A 181 -3.10 -19.77 -9.05
CA VAL A 181 -3.00 -19.29 -7.67
C VAL A 181 -3.35 -20.43 -6.72
N ASP A 182 -2.42 -20.78 -5.82
CA ASP A 182 -2.65 -21.81 -4.81
C ASP A 182 -3.69 -21.31 -3.78
N PRO A 183 -4.64 -22.17 -3.33
CA PRO A 183 -5.62 -21.78 -2.30
C PRO A 183 -5.01 -21.22 -1.01
N LEU A 184 -3.80 -21.63 -0.64
CA LEU A 184 -3.10 -21.15 0.55
C LEU A 184 -2.78 -19.65 0.44
N ILE A 185 -2.54 -19.14 -0.78
CA ILE A 185 -2.28 -17.72 -1.04
C ILE A 185 -3.44 -16.84 -0.54
N HIS A 186 -4.69 -17.30 -0.68
CA HIS A 186 -5.86 -16.54 -0.22
C HIS A 186 -5.82 -16.36 1.30
N TRP A 187 -5.51 -17.42 2.04
CA TRP A 187 -5.44 -17.39 3.51
C TRP A 187 -4.27 -16.55 4.03
N ILE A 188 -3.11 -16.62 3.38
CA ILE A 188 -1.94 -15.80 3.71
C ILE A 188 -2.20 -14.31 3.46
N SER A 189 -2.92 -14.00 2.40
CA SER A 189 -3.12 -12.61 1.94
C SER A 189 -4.16 -11.84 2.75
N VAL A 190 -5.12 -12.51 3.40
CA VAL A 190 -6.17 -11.84 4.20
C VAL A 190 -5.58 -11.02 5.35
N PRO A 191 -4.70 -11.55 6.22
CA PRO A 191 -4.09 -10.75 7.28
C PRO A 191 -3.26 -9.58 6.74
N ILE A 192 -2.56 -9.78 5.61
CA ILE A 192 -1.76 -8.72 4.97
C ILE A 192 -2.70 -7.61 4.46
N GLY A 193 -3.81 -7.97 3.83
CA GLY A 193 -4.83 -7.04 3.37
C GLY A 193 -5.48 -6.26 4.52
N CYS A 194 -5.77 -6.91 5.64
CA CYS A 194 -6.30 -6.26 6.83
C CYS A 194 -5.29 -5.28 7.45
N THR A 195 -4.01 -5.66 7.53
CA THR A 195 -3.00 -4.77 8.10
C THR A 195 -2.73 -3.55 7.23
N ILE A 196 -2.70 -3.67 5.89
CA ILE A 196 -2.53 -2.51 5.01
C ILE A 196 -3.80 -1.64 4.96
N PHE A 197 -5.00 -2.22 5.06
CA PHE A 197 -6.23 -1.45 5.27
C PHE A 197 -6.12 -0.57 6.52
N ASN A 198 -5.63 -1.12 7.62
CA ASN A 198 -5.40 -0.37 8.84
C ASN A 198 -4.29 0.70 8.69
N VAL A 199 -3.27 0.46 7.84
CA VAL A 199 -2.25 1.49 7.56
C VAL A 199 -2.89 2.71 6.90
N ILE A 200 -3.69 2.52 5.85
CA ILE A 200 -4.32 3.66 5.17
C ILE A 200 -5.34 4.36 6.06
N LEU A 201 -6.19 3.60 6.75
CA LEU A 201 -7.19 4.16 7.66
C LEU A 201 -6.56 5.00 8.78
N LEU A 202 -5.44 4.53 9.37
CA LEU A 202 -4.76 5.28 10.42
C LEU A 202 -4.04 6.51 9.87
N ASN A 203 -3.50 6.45 8.65
CA ASN A 203 -2.86 7.58 7.98
C ASN A 203 -3.85 8.69 7.55
N GLU A 204 -5.16 8.41 7.55
CA GLU A 204 -6.19 9.43 7.32
C GLU A 204 -6.48 10.29 8.56
N PHE A 205 -6.14 9.83 9.79
CA PHE A 205 -6.39 10.60 11.01
C PHE A 205 -5.62 11.94 11.04
N PRO A 206 -4.33 12.03 10.68
CA PRO A 206 -3.64 13.31 10.58
C PRO A 206 -4.28 14.27 9.57
N ASP A 207 -4.83 13.75 8.46
CA ASP A 207 -5.44 14.52 7.39
C ASP A 207 -6.93 14.84 7.63
N TYR A 208 -7.57 14.20 8.61
CA TYR A 208 -9.01 14.32 8.86
C TYR A 208 -9.53 15.75 8.91
N PRO A 209 -8.90 16.72 9.62
CA PRO A 209 -9.38 18.10 9.66
C PRO A 209 -9.30 18.77 8.28
N ALA A 210 -8.23 18.54 7.52
CA ALA A 210 -8.03 19.10 6.19
C ALA A 210 -9.03 18.50 5.17
N ASP A 211 -9.12 17.18 5.15
CA ASP A 211 -10.03 16.43 4.26
C ASP A 211 -11.50 16.84 4.48
N LYS A 212 -11.90 17.01 5.74
CA LYS A 212 -13.23 17.48 6.08
C LYS A 212 -13.48 18.90 5.60
N THR A 213 -12.49 19.79 5.67
CA THR A 213 -12.61 21.19 5.26
C THR A 213 -12.79 21.31 3.74
N VAL A 214 -12.11 20.48 2.95
CA VAL A 214 -12.25 20.48 1.48
C VAL A 214 -13.42 19.64 0.99
N GLY A 215 -14.12 18.94 1.89
CA GLY A 215 -15.26 18.10 1.56
C GLY A 215 -14.87 16.75 0.91
N LYS A 216 -13.63 16.30 1.08
CA LYS A 216 -13.19 14.96 0.67
C LYS A 216 -13.97 13.91 1.47
N LYS A 217 -14.45 12.86 0.79
CA LYS A 217 -15.37 11.87 1.37
C LYS A 217 -14.72 10.50 1.48
N ASN A 218 -13.46 10.42 2.00
CA ASN A 218 -12.83 9.17 2.34
C ASN A 218 -13.60 8.45 3.47
N LEU A 219 -13.23 7.23 3.79
CA LEU A 219 -13.95 6.40 4.76
C LEU A 219 -13.95 7.04 6.15
N LEU A 220 -12.82 7.58 6.60
CA LEU A 220 -12.72 8.22 7.92
C LEU A 220 -13.61 9.47 8.02
N VAL A 221 -13.64 10.32 6.98
CA VAL A 221 -14.51 11.52 6.98
C VAL A 221 -15.98 11.12 6.99
N ARG A 222 -16.37 10.04 6.30
CA ARG A 222 -17.74 9.51 6.29
C ARG A 222 -18.17 8.96 7.65
N LEU A 223 -17.30 8.24 8.32
CA LEU A 223 -17.59 7.58 9.60
C LEU A 223 -17.44 8.53 10.81
N GLY A 224 -16.51 9.48 10.70
CA GLY A 224 -16.00 10.25 11.84
C GLY A 224 -14.97 9.44 12.65
N GLU A 225 -14.13 10.14 13.41
CA GLU A 225 -12.98 9.58 14.12
C GLU A 225 -13.36 8.44 15.08
N LYS A 226 -14.45 8.56 15.83
CA LYS A 226 -14.89 7.52 16.79
C LYS A 226 -15.25 6.20 16.11
N ARG A 227 -16.02 6.26 15.00
CA ARG A 227 -16.35 5.03 14.24
C ARG A 227 -15.16 4.55 13.44
N GLY A 228 -14.31 5.45 12.93
CA GLY A 228 -13.04 5.09 12.29
C GLY A 228 -12.12 4.31 13.23
N MET A 229 -11.99 4.75 14.49
CA MET A 229 -11.27 4.02 15.53
C MET A 229 -11.88 2.64 15.82
N ALA A 230 -13.21 2.55 15.91
CA ALA A 230 -13.89 1.27 16.12
C ALA A 230 -13.66 0.31 14.93
N LEU A 231 -13.71 0.82 13.69
CA LEU A 231 -13.40 0.06 12.49
C LEU A 231 -11.93 -0.43 12.50
N TYR A 232 -10.98 0.46 12.83
CA TYR A 232 -9.57 0.09 12.99
C TYR A 232 -9.40 -1.09 13.94
N SER A 233 -10.05 -1.03 15.11
CA SER A 233 -9.99 -2.07 16.14
C SER A 233 -10.61 -3.39 15.65
N SER A 234 -11.74 -3.32 14.95
CA SER A 234 -12.40 -4.49 14.37
C SER A 234 -11.55 -5.18 13.31
N ILE A 235 -10.89 -4.41 12.43
CA ILE A 235 -9.96 -4.94 11.42
C ILE A 235 -8.70 -5.53 12.07
N SER A 236 -8.19 -4.93 13.17
CA SER A 236 -7.09 -5.52 13.95
C SER A 236 -7.48 -6.88 14.52
N LEU A 237 -8.67 -7.01 15.11
CA LEU A 237 -9.19 -8.29 15.60
C LEU A 237 -9.34 -9.30 14.46
N LEU A 238 -9.89 -8.88 13.32
CA LEU A 238 -10.02 -9.71 12.13
C LEU A 238 -8.64 -10.21 11.64
N THR A 239 -7.61 -9.36 11.69
CA THR A 239 -6.23 -9.75 11.36
C THR A 239 -5.76 -10.90 12.26
N TRP A 240 -5.95 -10.79 13.58
CA TRP A 240 -5.51 -11.83 14.51
C TRP A 240 -6.24 -13.15 14.26
N ILE A 241 -7.55 -13.10 14.07
CA ILE A 241 -8.37 -14.28 13.71
C ILE A 241 -7.88 -14.89 12.40
N ALA A 242 -7.64 -14.05 11.37
CA ALA A 242 -7.20 -14.51 10.05
C ALA A 242 -5.81 -15.16 10.08
N VAL A 243 -4.87 -14.67 10.92
CA VAL A 243 -3.57 -15.31 11.13
C VAL A 243 -3.76 -16.71 11.72
N VAL A 244 -4.59 -16.87 12.76
CA VAL A 244 -4.89 -18.18 13.36
C VAL A 244 -5.56 -19.12 12.34
N LEU A 245 -6.53 -18.62 11.58
CA LEU A 245 -7.20 -19.40 10.53
C LEU A 245 -6.23 -19.82 9.43
N SER A 246 -5.25 -18.99 9.05
CA SER A 246 -4.25 -19.37 8.04
C SER A 246 -3.44 -20.61 8.46
N ILE A 247 -3.15 -20.74 9.75
CA ILE A 247 -2.45 -21.91 10.30
C ILE A 247 -3.31 -23.18 10.15
N THR A 248 -4.60 -23.11 10.42
CA THR A 248 -5.51 -24.27 10.25
C THR A 248 -5.67 -24.68 8.78
N ARG A 249 -5.23 -23.83 7.87
CA ARG A 249 -5.29 -24.06 6.41
C ARG A 249 -3.95 -24.50 5.81
N GLY A 250 -2.92 -24.75 6.62
CA GLY A 250 -1.65 -25.31 6.18
C GLY A 250 -0.44 -24.37 6.29
N VAL A 251 -0.61 -23.15 6.82
CA VAL A 251 0.54 -22.32 7.17
C VAL A 251 1.26 -22.93 8.38
N PRO A 252 2.62 -23.04 8.36
CA PRO A 252 3.37 -23.65 9.47
C PRO A 252 3.12 -22.92 10.80
N LEU A 253 2.96 -23.72 11.89
CA LEU A 253 2.67 -23.21 13.24
C LEU A 253 3.75 -22.22 13.74
N ARG A 254 4.99 -22.36 13.27
CA ARG A 254 6.08 -21.44 13.60
C ARG A 254 5.81 -19.97 13.19
N LEU A 255 4.81 -19.70 12.36
CA LEU A 255 4.32 -18.35 12.09
C LEU A 255 4.06 -17.59 13.38
N ILE A 256 3.51 -18.24 14.41
CA ILE A 256 3.19 -17.60 15.69
C ILE A 256 4.43 -16.94 16.31
N TYR A 257 5.58 -17.64 16.31
CA TYR A 257 6.81 -17.10 16.90
C TYR A 257 7.29 -15.84 16.20
N PHE A 258 7.24 -15.81 14.87
CA PHE A 258 7.69 -14.65 14.09
C PHE A 258 6.69 -13.50 14.12
N TRP A 259 5.39 -13.82 14.20
CA TRP A 259 4.33 -12.82 14.17
C TRP A 259 4.01 -12.23 15.55
N LEU A 260 4.28 -12.93 16.64
CA LEU A 260 3.95 -12.50 18.02
C LEU A 260 4.42 -11.08 18.36
N PRO A 261 5.64 -10.63 18.03
CA PRO A 261 6.07 -9.25 18.28
C PRO A 261 5.14 -8.23 17.62
N PHE A 262 4.70 -8.49 16.40
CA PHE A 262 3.83 -7.60 15.64
C PHE A 262 2.38 -7.67 16.14
N ALA A 263 1.93 -8.81 16.64
CA ALA A 263 0.66 -8.94 17.35
C ALA A 263 0.63 -8.05 18.60
N VAL A 264 1.70 -8.06 19.40
CA VAL A 264 1.83 -7.22 20.60
C VAL A 264 1.80 -5.73 20.24
N ILE A 265 2.57 -5.34 19.20
CA ILE A 265 2.56 -3.95 18.72
C ILE A 265 1.16 -3.57 18.22
N SER A 266 0.50 -4.44 17.43
CA SER A 266 -0.86 -4.20 16.94
C SER A 266 -1.86 -4.06 18.08
N ALA A 267 -1.79 -4.90 19.11
CA ALA A 267 -2.62 -4.79 20.31
C ALA A 267 -2.39 -3.48 21.05
N TRP A 268 -1.13 -3.07 21.18
CA TRP A 268 -0.79 -1.79 21.81
C TRP A 268 -1.34 -0.60 21.01
N ILE A 269 -1.18 -0.57 19.68
CA ILE A 269 -1.74 0.48 18.82
C ILE A 269 -3.26 0.53 19.00
N THR A 270 -3.94 -0.62 18.92
CA THR A 270 -5.39 -0.72 19.09
C THR A 270 -5.83 -0.15 20.44
N THR A 271 -5.14 -0.49 21.53
CA THR A 271 -5.41 0.05 22.87
C THR A 271 -5.23 1.58 22.91
N MET A 272 -4.15 2.11 22.33
CA MET A 272 -3.91 3.55 22.28
C MET A 272 -5.00 4.28 21.48
N MET A 273 -5.46 3.69 20.36
CA MET A 273 -6.57 4.22 19.57
C MET A 273 -7.87 4.22 20.40
N MET A 274 -8.21 3.13 21.08
CA MET A 274 -9.40 3.03 21.93
C MET A 274 -9.38 4.01 23.10
N MET A 275 -8.20 4.33 23.62
CA MET A 275 -8.01 5.35 24.68
C MET A 275 -8.06 6.80 24.15
N GLY A 276 -8.34 7.03 22.86
CA GLY A 276 -8.38 8.37 22.26
C GLY A 276 -7.00 9.04 22.12
N LYS A 277 -5.89 8.28 22.22
CA LYS A 277 -4.53 8.86 22.16
C LYS A 277 -4.16 9.34 20.74
N TYR A 278 -4.99 9.06 19.72
CA TYR A 278 -4.85 9.62 18.38
C TYR A 278 -5.06 11.15 18.32
N GLU A 279 -5.70 11.75 19.32
CA GLU A 279 -5.84 13.20 19.44
C GLU A 279 -4.49 13.90 19.69
N ASN A 280 -3.50 13.20 20.28
CA ASN A 280 -2.16 13.72 20.48
C ASN A 280 -1.31 13.48 19.21
N ARG A 281 -0.89 14.58 18.56
CA ARG A 281 -0.13 14.56 17.30
C ARG A 281 1.14 13.71 17.33
N ARG A 282 1.96 13.81 18.41
CA ARG A 282 3.20 13.02 18.53
C ARG A 282 2.91 11.53 18.69
N THR A 283 1.88 11.21 19.43
CA THR A 283 1.43 9.83 19.60
C THR A 283 0.93 9.27 18.28
N LEU A 284 0.05 10.00 17.58
CA LEU A 284 -0.50 9.59 16.29
C LEU A 284 0.61 9.30 15.26
N GLU A 285 1.61 10.18 15.13
CA GLU A 285 2.78 9.93 14.25
C GLU A 285 3.51 8.61 14.59
N ARG A 286 3.69 8.31 15.87
CA ARG A 286 4.31 7.05 16.31
C ARG A 286 3.41 5.85 15.97
N LEU A 287 2.11 5.97 16.19
CA LEU A 287 1.13 4.92 15.86
C LEU A 287 1.14 4.62 14.35
N CYS A 288 1.15 5.64 13.48
CA CYS A 288 1.25 5.47 12.03
C CYS A 288 2.53 4.70 11.63
N GLY A 289 3.69 5.10 12.18
CA GLY A 289 4.95 4.42 11.88
C GLY A 289 4.97 2.96 12.35
N LEU A 290 4.51 2.68 13.57
CA LEU A 290 4.42 1.32 14.10
C LEU A 290 3.42 0.47 13.35
N ASN A 291 2.33 1.06 12.86
CA ASN A 291 1.33 0.33 12.06
C ASN A 291 1.89 -0.15 10.72
N ILE A 292 2.75 0.66 10.07
CA ILE A 292 3.52 0.22 8.90
C ILE A 292 4.44 -0.95 9.27
N ALA A 293 5.13 -0.88 10.42
CA ALA A 293 5.97 -1.98 10.89
C ALA A 293 5.15 -3.27 11.15
N VAL A 294 3.92 -3.17 11.65
CA VAL A 294 3.01 -4.31 11.80
C VAL A 294 2.66 -4.92 10.44
N ASN A 295 2.37 -4.11 9.43
CA ASN A 295 2.07 -4.61 8.08
C ASN A 295 3.27 -5.35 7.46
N LEU A 296 4.44 -4.69 7.45
CA LEU A 296 5.67 -5.29 6.90
C LEU A 296 6.10 -6.53 7.69
N GLY A 297 6.01 -6.46 9.01
CA GLY A 297 6.35 -7.56 9.89
C GLY A 297 5.40 -8.74 9.75
N THR A 298 4.10 -8.51 9.53
CA THR A 298 3.15 -9.58 9.22
C THR A 298 3.54 -10.30 7.93
N THR A 299 3.84 -9.56 6.87
CA THR A 299 4.29 -10.13 5.59
C THR A 299 5.60 -10.91 5.73
N ALA A 300 6.59 -10.32 6.43
CA ALA A 300 7.89 -10.98 6.68
C ALA A 300 7.72 -12.25 7.55
N SER A 301 6.81 -12.24 8.51
CA SER A 301 6.53 -13.42 9.36
C SER A 301 6.03 -14.60 8.53
N TYR A 302 5.20 -14.38 7.52
CA TYR A 302 4.81 -15.42 6.59
C TYR A 302 6.00 -15.94 5.78
N MET A 303 6.90 -15.07 5.29
CA MET A 303 8.12 -15.54 4.63
C MET A 303 8.96 -16.44 5.55
N LEU A 304 9.23 -15.99 6.78
CA LEU A 304 10.01 -16.74 7.76
C LEU A 304 9.33 -18.06 8.16
N ALA A 305 8.01 -18.10 8.16
CA ALA A 305 7.27 -19.32 8.47
C ALA A 305 7.46 -20.43 7.42
N PHE A 306 7.83 -20.11 6.19
CA PHE A 306 8.09 -21.10 5.13
C PHE A 306 9.58 -21.34 4.85
N LEU A 307 10.51 -20.72 5.59
CA LEU A 307 11.93 -21.05 5.53
C LEU A 307 12.22 -22.43 6.16
#